data_e4135c34a652560dd9d648cb82a93127
#
_entry.id   e4135c34a652560dd9d648cb82a93127
#
_cell.length_a   1.000
_cell.length_b   1.000
_cell.length_c   1.000
_cell.angle_alpha   90.00
_cell.angle_beta   90.00
_cell.angle_gamma   90.00
#
_symmetry.space_group_name_H-M   'P 1'
#
loop_
_entity.id
_entity.type
_entity.pdbx_description
1 polymer ?
#
loop_
_entity_poly.entity_id
_entity_poly.type
_entity_poly.pdbx_seq_one_letter_code
_entity_poly.pdbx_strand_id
1 'polypeptide(L)'
;KVLDLNLSQAPNLPRVSSGAEALALAGEQNFDVIITSLQLGDMNAVQLAREVRDAGLDLPVLVLAYDHRELKDFESRHGFGELERVFIWQGDARILLAMVKLWEDKVNVEFDSSLGVPVLLVVEDSVRFYSSFLPVIYSEVMKLSQSIFSEGVNLYQRLLRMRARPKIVLAENYEEAEQL
;
A
#
# COMPACT_ATOMS: atom_id res chain seq x y z
N LYS A 1 20.70 2.14 -12.43
CA LYS A 1 20.27 0.76 -12.09
C LYS A 1 18.77 0.75 -12.20
N VAL A 2 18.28 0.23 -13.31
CA VAL A 2 16.85 -0.02 -13.51
C VAL A 2 16.46 -1.05 -12.47
N LEU A 3 15.53 -0.70 -11.58
CA LEU A 3 14.82 -1.67 -10.75
C LEU A 3 14.06 -2.57 -11.73
N ASP A 4 14.53 -3.81 -11.91
CA ASP A 4 13.77 -4.88 -12.55
C ASP A 4 12.58 -5.26 -11.65
N LEU A 5 11.64 -4.35 -11.56
CA LEU A 5 10.28 -4.64 -11.15
C LEU A 5 9.63 -5.31 -12.36
N ASN A 6 9.73 -6.61 -12.43
CA ASN A 6 9.02 -7.40 -13.43
C ASN A 6 7.52 -7.38 -13.06
N LEU A 7 6.94 -6.21 -13.20
CA LEU A 7 5.52 -5.96 -13.10
C LEU A 7 4.94 -6.44 -14.43
N SER A 8 4.50 -7.67 -14.49
CA SER A 8 3.77 -8.19 -15.65
C SER A 8 2.47 -7.40 -15.94
N GLN A 9 2.08 -6.55 -15.00
CA GLN A 9 1.16 -5.43 -15.13
C GLN A 9 1.72 -4.30 -14.29
N ALA A 10 2.41 -3.36 -14.92
CA ALA A 10 2.78 -2.12 -14.25
C ALA A 10 1.49 -1.41 -13.82
N PRO A 11 1.34 -1.02 -12.54
CA PRO A 11 0.17 -0.26 -12.12
C PRO A 11 0.11 1.02 -12.95
N ASN A 12 -1.10 1.38 -13.40
CA ASN A 12 -1.32 2.69 -13.99
C ASN A 12 -1.21 3.72 -12.86
N LEU A 13 -0.11 4.49 -12.86
CA LEU A 13 0.21 5.48 -11.83
C LEU A 13 0.14 6.89 -12.41
N PRO A 14 -1.06 7.43 -12.67
CA PRO A 14 -1.16 8.83 -13.06
C PRO A 14 -0.73 9.70 -11.88
N ARG A 15 -0.07 10.81 -12.19
CA ARG A 15 0.39 11.78 -11.23
C ARG A 15 -0.39 13.07 -11.39
N VAL A 16 -0.93 13.55 -10.29
CA VAL A 16 -1.62 14.86 -10.21
C VAL A 16 -0.95 15.73 -9.15
N SER A 17 -1.22 17.03 -9.17
CA SER A 17 -0.54 18.01 -8.32
C SER A 17 -1.41 18.56 -7.19
N SER A 18 -2.71 18.27 -7.21
CA SER A 18 -3.66 18.76 -6.21
C SER A 18 -4.68 17.68 -5.82
N GLY A 19 -5.34 17.88 -4.68
CA GLY A 19 -6.44 17.04 -4.23
C GLY A 19 -7.65 17.15 -5.16
N ALA A 20 -7.95 18.34 -5.64
CA ALA A 20 -9.04 18.57 -6.59
C ALA A 20 -8.83 17.81 -7.90
N GLU A 21 -7.61 17.80 -8.45
CA GLU A 21 -7.27 16.98 -9.63
C GLU A 21 -7.38 15.48 -9.34
N ALA A 22 -6.95 15.04 -8.15
CA ALA A 22 -7.08 13.64 -7.76
C ALA A 22 -8.54 13.19 -7.69
N LEU A 23 -9.42 13.99 -7.09
CA LEU A 23 -10.85 13.72 -7.02
C LEU A 23 -11.52 13.70 -8.40
N ALA A 24 -11.20 14.65 -9.26
CA ALA A 24 -11.73 14.70 -10.62
C ALA A 24 -11.34 13.44 -11.39
N LEU A 25 -10.07 13.06 -11.34
CA LEU A 25 -9.57 11.88 -12.02
C LEU A 25 -10.16 10.58 -11.46
N ALA A 26 -10.32 10.48 -10.14
CA ALA A 26 -10.95 9.34 -9.48
C ALA A 26 -12.45 9.21 -9.81
N GLY A 27 -13.12 10.30 -10.16
CA GLY A 27 -14.50 10.28 -10.65
C GLY A 27 -14.63 9.83 -12.12
N GLU A 28 -13.57 9.97 -12.90
CA GLU A 28 -13.55 9.59 -14.33
C GLU A 28 -13.03 8.18 -14.60
N GLN A 29 -12.16 7.67 -13.73
CA GLN A 29 -11.48 6.39 -13.89
C GLN A 29 -11.50 5.60 -12.59
N ASN A 30 -11.48 4.27 -12.71
CA ASN A 30 -11.36 3.38 -11.55
C ASN A 30 -9.90 3.29 -11.08
N PHE A 31 -9.70 3.52 -9.80
CA PHE A 31 -8.44 3.30 -9.10
C PHE A 31 -8.66 2.36 -7.90
N ASP A 32 -7.59 1.74 -7.45
CA ASP A 32 -7.60 0.84 -6.29
C ASP A 32 -7.12 1.53 -5.01
N VAL A 33 -6.32 2.61 -5.15
CA VAL A 33 -5.70 3.31 -4.02
C VAL A 33 -5.22 4.69 -4.43
N ILE A 34 -5.26 5.64 -3.50
CA ILE A 34 -4.62 6.94 -3.62
C ILE A 34 -3.39 6.97 -2.71
N ILE A 35 -2.24 7.40 -3.25
CA ILE A 35 -1.03 7.67 -2.47
C ILE A 35 -0.77 9.16 -2.52
N THR A 36 -0.64 9.80 -1.35
CA THR A 36 -0.46 11.23 -1.22
C THR A 36 0.60 11.59 -0.18
N SER A 37 1.07 12.84 -0.19
CA SER A 37 1.81 13.45 0.92
C SER A 37 0.86 13.97 1.99
N LEU A 38 1.38 14.36 3.16
CA LEU A 38 0.56 14.95 4.24
C LEU A 38 -0.14 16.24 3.83
N GLN A 39 0.55 17.08 3.04
CA GLN A 39 0.05 18.37 2.56
C GLN A 39 0.08 18.41 1.04
N LEU A 40 -1.01 18.84 0.46
CA LEU A 40 -1.16 19.19 -0.95
C LEU A 40 -1.26 20.71 -1.09
N GLY A 41 -1.18 21.20 -2.29
CA GLY A 41 -1.26 22.66 -2.53
C GLY A 41 -2.60 23.29 -2.15
N ASP A 42 -3.67 22.51 -2.19
CA ASP A 42 -5.06 22.96 -2.00
C ASP A 42 -5.74 22.36 -0.75
N MET A 43 -5.27 21.22 -0.25
CA MET A 43 -5.83 20.54 0.91
C MET A 43 -4.81 19.64 1.59
N ASN A 44 -5.12 19.09 2.75
CA ASN A 44 -4.31 18.06 3.39
C ASN A 44 -4.86 16.64 3.12
N ALA A 45 -4.08 15.61 3.48
CA ALA A 45 -4.42 14.21 3.22
C ALA A 45 -5.74 13.78 3.89
N VAL A 46 -6.04 14.27 5.11
CA VAL A 46 -7.29 13.96 5.83
C VAL A 46 -8.49 14.61 5.13
N GLN A 47 -8.33 15.84 4.64
CA GLN A 47 -9.36 16.50 3.84
C GLN A 47 -9.63 15.73 2.55
N LEU A 48 -8.56 15.32 1.84
CA LEU A 48 -8.70 14.49 0.63
C LEU A 48 -9.46 13.19 0.92
N ALA A 49 -9.11 12.48 2.00
CA ALA A 49 -9.80 11.23 2.36
C ALA A 49 -11.29 11.45 2.65
N ARG A 50 -11.65 12.57 3.29
CA ARG A 50 -13.06 12.93 3.49
C ARG A 50 -13.79 13.24 2.19
N GLU A 51 -13.18 14.03 1.33
CA GLU A 51 -13.75 14.37 0.02
C GLU A 51 -13.95 13.13 -0.86
N VAL A 52 -13.00 12.19 -0.84
CA VAL A 52 -13.13 10.88 -1.53
C VAL A 52 -14.35 10.12 -1.01
N ARG A 53 -14.51 10.02 0.31
CA ARG A 53 -15.66 9.34 0.93
C ARG A 53 -16.97 10.07 0.63
N ASP A 54 -16.98 11.38 0.76
CA ASP A 54 -18.19 12.20 0.54
C ASP A 54 -18.64 12.17 -0.92
N ALA A 55 -17.70 11.95 -1.85
CA ALA A 55 -17.99 11.67 -3.26
C ALA A 55 -18.51 10.24 -3.53
N GLY A 56 -18.61 9.41 -2.50
CA GLY A 56 -19.05 8.00 -2.63
C GLY A 56 -18.03 7.09 -3.30
N LEU A 57 -16.76 7.49 -3.32
CA LEU A 57 -15.67 6.70 -3.87
C LEU A 57 -15.12 5.75 -2.79
N ASP A 58 -15.09 4.45 -3.09
CA ASP A 58 -14.48 3.44 -2.23
C ASP A 58 -12.97 3.32 -2.52
N LEU A 59 -12.25 4.37 -2.17
CA LEU A 59 -10.81 4.49 -2.42
C LEU A 59 -10.06 4.77 -1.12
N PRO A 60 -9.17 3.87 -0.69
CA PRO A 60 -8.31 4.13 0.45
C PRO A 60 -7.27 5.20 0.13
N VAL A 61 -6.96 6.02 1.11
CA VAL A 61 -5.91 7.03 1.02
C VAL A 61 -4.74 6.62 1.89
N LEU A 62 -3.62 6.31 1.24
CA LEU A 62 -2.34 6.02 1.87
C LEU A 62 -1.48 7.29 1.85
N VAL A 63 -0.76 7.54 2.93
CA VAL A 63 0.11 8.70 3.05
C VAL A 63 1.57 8.29 3.10
N LEU A 64 2.41 8.98 2.34
CA LEU A 64 3.85 8.92 2.43
C LEU A 64 4.37 10.25 2.97
N ALA A 65 4.75 10.27 4.27
CA ALA A 65 5.40 11.41 4.90
C ALA A 65 6.90 11.40 4.64
N TYR A 66 7.52 12.57 4.63
CA TYR A 66 8.96 12.71 4.38
C TYR A 66 9.76 13.07 5.64
N ASP A 67 9.08 13.62 6.65
CA ASP A 67 9.71 14.03 7.90
C ASP A 67 8.90 13.54 9.11
N HIS A 68 9.61 13.02 10.12
CA HIS A 68 8.97 12.47 11.32
C HIS A 68 8.36 13.54 12.23
N ARG A 69 8.91 14.74 12.24
CA ARG A 69 8.37 15.87 13.04
C ARG A 69 7.11 16.39 12.39
N GLU A 70 7.14 16.54 11.06
CA GLU A 70 5.96 16.92 10.27
C GLU A 70 4.81 15.91 10.51
N LEU A 71 5.13 14.61 10.52
CA LEU A 71 4.16 13.55 10.77
C LEU A 71 3.51 13.68 12.16
N LYS A 72 4.31 13.85 13.22
CA LYS A 72 3.80 14.02 14.59
C LYS A 72 2.98 15.28 14.76
N ASP A 73 3.41 16.36 14.16
CA ASP A 73 2.72 17.63 14.20
C ASP A 73 1.38 17.58 13.45
N PHE A 74 1.36 16.88 12.32
CA PHE A 74 0.14 16.60 11.57
C PHE A 74 -0.83 15.72 12.37
N GLU A 75 -0.35 14.63 12.98
CA GLU A 75 -1.13 13.73 13.81
C GLU A 75 -1.80 14.47 14.98
N SER A 76 -1.05 15.34 15.65
CA SER A 76 -1.56 16.12 16.79
C SER A 76 -2.67 17.09 16.40
N ARG A 77 -2.67 17.60 15.17
CA ARG A 77 -3.65 18.58 14.68
C ARG A 77 -4.87 17.94 14.01
N HIS A 78 -4.69 16.85 13.30
CA HIS A 78 -5.70 16.29 12.38
C HIS A 78 -6.07 14.84 12.71
N GLY A 79 -5.19 14.10 13.41
CA GLY A 79 -5.31 12.66 13.55
C GLY A 79 -5.09 11.92 12.23
N PHE A 80 -5.21 10.59 12.24
CA PHE A 80 -5.09 9.74 11.06
C PHE A 80 -6.35 8.93 10.76
N GLY A 81 -7.42 9.11 11.55
CA GLY A 81 -8.59 8.23 11.52
C GLY A 81 -9.34 8.12 10.19
N GLU A 82 -9.07 9.04 9.25
CA GLU A 82 -9.66 9.00 7.90
C GLU A 82 -8.74 8.34 6.86
N LEU A 83 -7.50 8.12 7.25
CA LEU A 83 -6.47 7.56 6.37
C LEU A 83 -6.40 6.06 6.54
N GLU A 84 -6.19 5.35 5.45
CA GLU A 84 -6.03 3.89 5.51
C GLU A 84 -4.73 3.49 6.21
N ARG A 85 -3.62 4.14 5.86
CA ARG A 85 -2.31 3.93 6.50
C ARG A 85 -1.34 5.06 6.18
N VAL A 86 -0.42 5.27 7.10
CA VAL A 86 0.64 6.27 6.95
C VAL A 86 1.99 5.57 6.88
N PHE A 87 2.87 6.04 6.02
CA PHE A 87 4.25 5.58 5.86
C PHE A 87 5.20 6.77 5.92
N ILE A 88 6.48 6.48 6.21
CA ILE A 88 7.51 7.50 6.21
C ILE A 88 8.64 7.14 5.23
N TRP A 89 9.04 8.09 4.41
CA TRP A 89 10.14 7.94 3.48
C TRP A 89 11.47 7.85 4.23
N GLN A 90 12.25 6.81 3.97
CA GLN A 90 13.56 6.58 4.58
C GLN A 90 14.67 6.39 3.51
N GLY A 91 14.50 6.97 2.33
CA GLY A 91 15.48 6.88 1.24
C GLY A 91 15.35 5.61 0.37
N ASP A 92 14.36 4.76 0.61
CA ASP A 92 14.16 3.52 -0.14
C ASP A 92 12.89 3.60 -1.01
N ALA A 93 13.06 3.67 -2.34
CA ALA A 93 11.95 3.76 -3.28
C ALA A 93 11.04 2.51 -3.28
N ARG A 94 11.51 1.37 -2.76
CA ARG A 94 10.69 0.16 -2.63
C ARG A 94 9.51 0.34 -1.68
N ILE A 95 9.50 1.41 -0.88
CA ILE A 95 8.36 1.76 -0.02
C ILE A 95 7.06 1.90 -0.84
N LEU A 96 7.12 2.46 -2.04
CA LEU A 96 5.93 2.60 -2.90
C LEU A 96 5.36 1.24 -3.30
N LEU A 97 6.23 0.27 -3.62
CA LEU A 97 5.81 -1.09 -3.88
C LEU A 97 5.19 -1.73 -2.62
N ALA A 98 5.82 -1.54 -1.47
CA ALA A 98 5.32 -2.07 -0.20
C ALA A 98 3.94 -1.50 0.15
N MET A 99 3.70 -0.20 -0.06
CA MET A 99 2.41 0.44 0.16
C MET A 99 1.31 -0.20 -0.69
N VAL A 100 1.54 -0.31 -2.01
CA VAL A 100 0.57 -0.92 -2.93
C VAL A 100 0.32 -2.39 -2.60
N LYS A 101 1.39 -3.16 -2.31
CA LYS A 101 1.28 -4.59 -2.02
C LYS A 101 0.64 -4.87 -0.66
N LEU A 102 0.88 -4.05 0.33
CA LEU A 102 0.21 -4.18 1.63
C LEU A 102 -1.30 -3.97 1.50
N TRP A 103 -1.71 -2.98 0.73
CA TRP A 103 -3.13 -2.78 0.42
C TRP A 103 -3.72 -3.94 -0.36
N GLU A 104 -3.06 -4.37 -1.43
CA GLU A 104 -3.47 -5.55 -2.22
C GLU A 104 -3.62 -6.80 -1.35
N ASP A 105 -2.68 -7.04 -0.44
CA ASP A 105 -2.73 -8.17 0.48
C ASP A 105 -3.89 -8.05 1.45
N LYS A 106 -4.13 -6.88 2.04
CA LYS A 106 -5.26 -6.63 2.93
C LYS A 106 -6.60 -6.95 2.27
N VAL A 107 -6.79 -6.51 1.02
CA VAL A 107 -8.04 -6.72 0.28
C VAL A 107 -8.24 -8.20 -0.10
N ASN A 108 -7.15 -8.92 -0.39
CA ASN A 108 -7.25 -10.28 -0.92
C ASN A 108 -7.01 -11.38 0.13
N VAL A 109 -6.57 -11.06 1.35
CA VAL A 109 -6.11 -12.04 2.34
C VAL A 109 -7.18 -13.06 2.70
N GLU A 110 -8.41 -12.65 2.90
CA GLU A 110 -9.53 -13.53 3.25
C GLU A 110 -9.77 -14.59 2.16
N PHE A 111 -9.85 -14.16 0.92
CA PHE A 111 -10.03 -15.07 -0.21
C PHE A 111 -8.81 -15.97 -0.42
N ASP A 112 -7.60 -15.39 -0.44
CA ASP A 112 -6.38 -16.14 -0.74
C ASP A 112 -6.03 -17.14 0.38
N SER A 113 -6.27 -16.81 1.65
CA SER A 113 -6.09 -17.72 2.78
C SER A 113 -7.05 -18.91 2.73
N SER A 114 -8.27 -18.70 2.28
CA SER A 114 -9.25 -19.81 2.07
C SER A 114 -8.78 -20.81 1.01
N LEU A 115 -7.90 -20.39 0.12
CA LEU A 115 -7.25 -21.25 -0.89
C LEU A 115 -5.92 -21.86 -0.40
N GLY A 116 -5.58 -21.67 0.88
CA GLY A 116 -4.35 -22.20 1.48
C GLY A 116 -3.10 -21.35 1.22
N VAL A 117 -3.23 -20.11 0.78
CA VAL A 117 -2.10 -19.19 0.65
C VAL A 117 -1.62 -18.80 2.05
N PRO A 118 -0.30 -18.92 2.35
CA PRO A 118 0.24 -18.54 3.64
C PRO A 118 0.04 -17.04 3.93
N VAL A 119 -0.23 -16.70 5.19
CA VAL A 119 -0.34 -15.32 5.66
C VAL A 119 0.72 -15.04 6.72
N LEU A 120 1.44 -13.95 6.56
CA LEU A 120 2.38 -13.41 7.53
C LEU A 120 1.71 -12.25 8.25
N LEU A 121 1.41 -12.44 9.52
CA LEU A 121 0.94 -11.36 10.39
C LEU A 121 2.16 -10.66 11.00
N VAL A 122 2.24 -9.36 10.78
CA VAL A 122 3.22 -8.46 11.38
C VAL A 122 2.48 -7.55 12.34
N VAL A 123 2.95 -7.43 13.58
CA VAL A 123 2.37 -6.53 14.58
C VAL A 123 3.43 -5.48 14.92
N GLU A 124 3.19 -4.24 14.55
CA GLU A 124 4.11 -3.12 14.77
C GLU A 124 3.38 -1.78 14.72
N ASP A 125 3.45 -1.00 15.79
CA ASP A 125 2.79 0.30 15.93
C ASP A 125 3.64 1.47 15.40
N SER A 126 4.95 1.28 15.27
CA SER A 126 5.86 2.34 14.83
C SER A 126 5.86 2.50 13.32
N VAL A 127 5.32 3.63 12.84
CA VAL A 127 5.38 4.03 11.42
C VAL A 127 6.79 3.94 10.87
N ARG A 128 7.79 4.33 11.67
CA ARG A 128 9.19 4.29 11.27
C ARG A 128 9.69 2.87 11.05
N PHE A 129 9.34 1.96 11.94
CA PHE A 129 9.83 0.58 11.86
C PHE A 129 9.17 -0.18 10.73
N TYR A 130 7.84 -0.21 10.65
CA TYR A 130 7.21 -0.94 9.55
C TYR A 130 7.52 -0.31 8.17
N SER A 131 7.70 1.01 8.08
CA SER A 131 8.16 1.65 6.83
C SER A 131 9.57 1.25 6.42
N SER A 132 10.43 0.82 7.37
CA SER A 132 11.78 0.36 7.06
C SER A 132 11.84 -1.09 6.63
N PHE A 133 11.11 -1.98 7.28
CA PHE A 133 11.23 -3.41 7.00
C PHE A 133 10.25 -3.94 5.93
N LEU A 134 9.06 -3.37 5.78
CA LEU A 134 8.12 -3.83 4.76
C LEU A 134 8.69 -3.82 3.33
N PRO A 135 9.43 -2.77 2.89
CA PRO A 135 10.08 -2.80 1.58
C PRO A 135 11.05 -3.96 1.39
N VAL A 136 11.76 -4.33 2.46
CA VAL A 136 12.70 -5.46 2.45
C VAL A 136 11.94 -6.78 2.37
N ILE A 137 10.93 -6.97 3.22
CA ILE A 137 10.11 -8.18 3.25
C ILE A 137 9.45 -8.41 1.89
N TYR A 138 8.78 -7.39 1.33
CA TYR A 138 8.16 -7.51 0.01
C TYR A 138 9.16 -7.81 -1.09
N SER A 139 10.34 -7.18 -1.07
CA SER A 139 11.40 -7.49 -2.03
C SER A 139 11.84 -8.95 -1.98
N GLU A 140 12.03 -9.50 -0.79
CA GLU A 140 12.46 -10.89 -0.63
C GLU A 140 11.33 -11.88 -0.99
N VAL A 141 10.11 -11.64 -0.55
CA VAL A 141 8.95 -12.46 -0.91
C VAL A 141 8.73 -12.47 -2.43
N MET A 142 8.90 -11.33 -3.10
CA MET A 142 8.77 -11.23 -4.56
C MET A 142 9.89 -11.98 -5.28
N LYS A 143 11.15 -11.88 -4.82
CA LYS A 143 12.28 -12.62 -5.38
C LYS A 143 12.11 -14.13 -5.25
N LEU A 144 11.69 -14.60 -4.07
CA LEU A 144 11.41 -16.03 -3.83
C LEU A 144 10.31 -16.53 -4.76
N SER A 145 9.25 -15.76 -4.95
CA SER A 145 8.20 -16.10 -5.88
C SER A 145 8.70 -16.19 -7.32
N GLN A 146 9.60 -15.29 -7.74
CA GLN A 146 10.20 -15.30 -9.09
C GLN A 146 11.16 -16.48 -9.31
N SER A 147 11.95 -16.88 -8.33
CA SER A 147 12.92 -17.99 -8.48
C SER A 147 12.22 -19.32 -8.77
N ILE A 148 11.00 -19.51 -8.30
CA ILE A 148 10.16 -20.69 -8.56
C ILE A 148 9.62 -20.69 -10.01
N PHE A 149 9.76 -19.57 -10.75
CA PHE A 149 9.17 -19.37 -12.09
C PHE A 149 10.11 -19.69 -13.26
N SER A 150 11.38 -19.95 -13.02
CA SER A 150 12.38 -20.10 -14.08
C SER A 150 12.26 -21.39 -14.90
N GLU A 151 11.40 -22.32 -14.51
CA GLU A 151 11.26 -23.63 -15.19
C GLU A 151 9.87 -23.77 -15.87
N GLY A 152 9.82 -23.43 -17.16
CA GLY A 152 8.91 -24.02 -18.15
C GLY A 152 7.39 -23.86 -17.97
N VAL A 153 6.91 -22.87 -17.19
CA VAL A 153 5.50 -22.74 -16.81
C VAL A 153 4.75 -21.76 -17.74
N ASN A 154 3.54 -22.13 -18.19
CA ASN A 154 2.72 -21.26 -19.01
C ASN A 154 2.20 -20.02 -18.25
N LEU A 155 1.70 -18.99 -18.98
CA LEU A 155 1.25 -17.70 -18.43
C LEU A 155 0.19 -17.87 -17.32
N TYR A 156 -0.73 -18.82 -17.48
CA TYR A 156 -1.80 -19.08 -16.50
C TYR A 156 -1.24 -19.60 -15.17
N GLN A 157 -0.30 -20.53 -15.23
CA GLN A 157 0.37 -21.05 -14.03
C GLN A 157 1.25 -19.98 -13.37
N ARG A 158 1.85 -19.06 -14.15
CA ARG A 158 2.55 -17.89 -13.60
C ARG A 158 1.62 -17.00 -12.78
N LEU A 159 0.45 -16.68 -13.31
CA LEU A 159 -0.53 -15.85 -12.63
C LEU A 159 -1.05 -16.50 -11.34
N LEU A 160 -1.34 -17.79 -11.36
CA LEU A 160 -1.76 -18.55 -10.17
C LEU A 160 -0.67 -18.55 -9.09
N ARG A 161 0.60 -18.74 -9.47
CA ARG A 161 1.72 -18.75 -8.53
C ARG A 161 2.06 -17.36 -7.99
N MET A 162 1.89 -16.29 -8.79
CA MET A 162 2.04 -14.92 -8.30
C MET A 162 0.98 -14.59 -7.23
N ARG A 163 -0.21 -15.14 -7.32
CA ARG A 163 -1.22 -15.09 -6.26
C ARG A 163 -0.88 -15.95 -5.05
N ALA A 164 -0.13 -17.04 -5.25
CA ALA A 164 0.26 -17.98 -4.19
C ALA A 164 1.44 -17.48 -3.31
N ARG A 165 1.99 -16.27 -3.57
CA ARG A 165 2.97 -15.70 -2.66
C ARG A 165 2.34 -15.47 -1.28
N PRO A 166 3.12 -15.63 -0.19
CA PRO A 166 2.64 -15.28 1.14
C PRO A 166 2.06 -13.87 1.17
N LYS A 167 0.88 -13.72 1.78
CA LYS A 167 0.27 -12.42 2.04
C LYS A 167 0.87 -11.82 3.31
N ILE A 168 1.03 -10.51 3.34
CA ILE A 168 1.51 -9.79 4.51
C ILE A 168 0.38 -8.93 5.02
N VAL A 169 0.04 -9.11 6.28
CA VAL A 169 -0.96 -8.31 6.98
C VAL A 169 -0.26 -7.58 8.13
N LEU A 170 -0.46 -6.28 8.23
CA LEU A 170 0.10 -5.45 9.27
C LEU A 170 -1.00 -5.01 10.22
N ALA A 171 -0.83 -5.32 11.50
CA ALA A 171 -1.61 -4.80 12.61
C ALA A 171 -0.75 -3.83 13.44
N GLU A 172 -1.35 -2.75 13.94
CA GLU A 172 -0.64 -1.79 14.80
C GLU A 172 -0.72 -2.16 16.29
N ASN A 173 -1.66 -3.03 16.65
CA ASN A 173 -1.87 -3.47 18.04
C ASN A 173 -2.47 -4.88 18.08
N TYR A 174 -2.59 -5.39 19.32
CA TYR A 174 -3.14 -6.72 19.56
C TYR A 174 -4.61 -6.83 19.14
N GLU A 175 -5.42 -5.82 19.41
CA GLU A 175 -6.84 -5.80 19.11
C GLU A 175 -7.10 -5.83 17.61
N GLU A 176 -6.30 -5.09 16.82
CA GLU A 176 -6.36 -5.17 15.37
C GLU A 176 -5.92 -6.55 14.86
N ALA A 177 -4.88 -7.13 15.47
CA ALA A 177 -4.39 -8.45 15.09
C ALA A 177 -5.38 -9.59 15.36
N GLU A 178 -6.26 -9.46 16.37
CA GLU A 178 -7.32 -10.44 16.64
C GLU A 178 -8.50 -10.36 15.66
N GLN A 179 -8.65 -9.26 14.93
CA GLN A 179 -9.76 -9.02 13.98
C GLN A 179 -9.40 -9.42 12.54
N LEU A 180 -8.14 -9.73 12.29
CA LEU A 180 -7.59 -10.13 10.99
C LEU A 180 -7.59 -11.64 10.80
#